data_801182169359f4a0a7678e7e75914c53
#
_entry.id   801182169359f4a0a7678e7e75914c53
#
_cell.length_a   1.000
_cell.length_b   1.000
_cell.length_c   1.000
_cell.angle_alpha   90.00
_cell.angle_beta   90.00
_cell.angle_gamma   90.00
#
_symmetry.space_group_name_H-M   'P 1'
#
loop_
_entity.id
_entity.type
_entity.pdbx_description
1 polymer ?
#
loop_
_entity_poly.entity_id
_entity_poly.type
_entity_poly.pdbx_seq_one_letter_code
_entity_poly.pdbx_strand_id
1 'polypeptide(L)'
;MKKTKKSMIILFSILAVIGITIGGWSMHQYQQKQEMIAIATSDEARKIYEEYLKKEDPKALREEGIIKSYEIDEEKLSYNPMGGLMVRLFLNENKDLRMNFNLIDNGDGTYSTAYYGYSGELNKLLKEEKNE
;
A
#
# COMPACT_ATOMS: atom_id res chain seq x y z
N MET A 1 56.10 -6.53 -8.55
CA MET A 1 54.99 -7.05 -9.35
C MET A 1 54.04 -7.98 -8.58
N LYS A 2 54.56 -8.91 -7.78
CA LYS A 2 53.72 -9.82 -7.00
C LYS A 2 52.84 -9.12 -5.97
N LYS A 3 53.33 -8.01 -5.35
CA LYS A 3 52.53 -7.23 -4.37
C LYS A 3 51.39 -6.45 -5.01
N THR A 4 51.54 -6.00 -6.27
CA THR A 4 50.50 -5.25 -6.96
C THR A 4 49.32 -6.13 -7.33
N LYS A 5 49.59 -7.39 -7.77
CA LYS A 5 48.52 -8.34 -8.10
C LYS A 5 47.72 -8.76 -6.86
N LYS A 6 48.36 -8.97 -5.71
CA LYS A 6 47.69 -9.29 -4.47
C LYS A 6 46.80 -8.13 -3.98
N SER A 7 47.29 -6.90 -4.08
CA SER A 7 46.53 -5.70 -3.71
C SER A 7 45.29 -5.56 -4.58
N MET A 8 45.41 -5.81 -5.88
CA MET A 8 44.27 -5.74 -6.80
C MET A 8 43.23 -6.80 -6.49
N ILE A 9 43.63 -8.05 -6.21
CA ILE A 9 42.73 -9.13 -5.85
C ILE A 9 41.95 -8.81 -4.58
N ILE A 10 42.63 -8.29 -3.57
CA ILE A 10 42.01 -7.87 -2.30
C ILE A 10 41.01 -6.76 -2.55
N LEU A 11 41.34 -5.76 -3.35
CA LEU A 11 40.49 -4.65 -3.70
C LEU A 11 39.23 -5.13 -4.42
N PHE A 12 39.37 -6.00 -5.41
CA PHE A 12 38.23 -6.58 -6.13
C PHE A 12 37.33 -7.39 -5.21
N SER A 13 37.89 -8.15 -4.28
CA SER A 13 37.12 -8.92 -3.30
C SER A 13 36.28 -8.03 -2.40
N ILE A 14 36.83 -6.92 -1.93
CA ILE A 14 36.12 -5.94 -1.09
C ILE A 14 34.97 -5.32 -1.87
N LEU A 15 35.21 -4.91 -3.12
CA LEU A 15 34.18 -4.32 -3.97
C LEU A 15 33.04 -5.31 -4.26
N ALA A 16 33.36 -6.58 -4.47
CA ALA A 16 32.35 -7.61 -4.70
C ALA A 16 31.46 -7.81 -3.47
N VAL A 17 32.03 -7.85 -2.27
CA VAL A 17 31.29 -7.99 -1.01
C VAL A 17 30.36 -6.79 -0.80
N ILE A 18 30.85 -5.58 -1.02
CA ILE A 18 30.04 -4.35 -0.91
C ILE A 18 28.89 -4.39 -1.91
N GLY A 19 29.15 -4.79 -3.17
CA GLY A 19 28.13 -4.89 -4.21
C GLY A 19 27.03 -5.87 -3.86
N ILE A 20 27.40 -7.06 -3.34
CA ILE A 20 26.43 -8.08 -2.92
C ILE A 20 25.57 -7.58 -1.76
N THR A 21 26.16 -6.91 -0.77
CA THR A 21 25.44 -6.38 0.39
C THR A 21 24.41 -5.32 -0.03
N ILE A 22 24.81 -4.36 -0.85
CA ILE A 22 23.92 -3.30 -1.33
C ILE A 22 22.82 -3.89 -2.23
N GLY A 23 23.20 -4.78 -3.15
CA GLY A 23 22.24 -5.43 -4.06
C GLY A 23 21.22 -6.27 -3.31
N GLY A 24 21.65 -7.04 -2.30
CA GLY A 24 20.75 -7.84 -1.48
C GLY A 24 19.75 -6.98 -0.69
N TRP A 25 20.19 -5.86 -0.14
CA TRP A 25 19.33 -4.94 0.59
C TRP A 25 18.29 -4.30 -0.35
N SER A 26 18.71 -3.85 -1.53
CA SER A 26 17.81 -3.28 -2.53
C SER A 26 16.76 -4.28 -3.00
N MET A 27 17.15 -5.54 -3.24
CA MET A 27 16.24 -6.60 -3.63
C MET A 27 15.22 -6.91 -2.53
N HIS A 28 15.66 -6.92 -1.28
CA HIS A 28 14.75 -7.17 -0.14
C HIS A 28 13.67 -6.08 -0.06
N GLN A 29 14.04 -4.81 -0.20
CA GLN A 29 13.08 -3.71 -0.21
C GLN A 29 12.13 -3.79 -1.40
N TYR A 30 12.63 -4.12 -2.56
CA TYR A 30 11.82 -4.30 -3.77
C TYR A 30 10.80 -5.43 -3.57
N GLN A 31 11.23 -6.56 -3.01
CA GLN A 31 10.35 -7.69 -2.75
C GLN A 31 9.26 -7.36 -1.75
N GLN A 32 9.59 -6.62 -0.68
CA GLN A 32 8.60 -6.16 0.29
C GLN A 32 7.56 -5.26 -0.35
N LYS A 33 7.99 -4.34 -1.21
CA LYS A 33 7.07 -3.44 -1.89
C LYS A 33 6.14 -4.22 -2.83
N GLN A 34 6.66 -5.17 -3.58
CA GLN A 34 5.85 -6.01 -4.47
C GLN A 34 4.86 -6.86 -3.68
N GLU A 35 5.25 -7.37 -2.52
CA GLU A 35 4.37 -8.11 -1.63
C GLU A 35 3.22 -7.22 -1.14
N MET A 36 3.51 -6.00 -0.68
CA MET A 36 2.49 -5.06 -0.23
C MET A 36 1.52 -4.70 -1.35
N ILE A 37 2.01 -4.48 -2.56
CA ILE A 37 1.17 -4.18 -3.73
C ILE A 37 0.28 -5.38 -4.04
N ALA A 38 0.83 -6.60 -4.02
CA ALA A 38 0.07 -7.81 -4.29
C ALA A 38 -1.06 -8.00 -3.28
N ILE A 39 -0.82 -7.76 -2.00
CA ILE A 39 -1.85 -7.84 -0.95
C ILE A 39 -2.90 -6.75 -1.15
N ALA A 40 -2.47 -5.50 -1.34
CA ALA A 40 -3.37 -4.35 -1.44
C ALA A 40 -4.26 -4.41 -2.69
N THR A 41 -3.77 -5.04 -3.78
CA THR A 41 -4.52 -5.15 -5.03
C THR A 41 -5.24 -6.49 -5.19
N SER A 42 -5.17 -7.38 -4.20
CA SER A 42 -5.83 -8.68 -4.24
C SER A 42 -7.35 -8.54 -4.27
N ASP A 43 -8.03 -9.55 -4.79
CA ASP A 43 -9.50 -9.58 -4.83
C ASP A 43 -10.10 -9.51 -3.43
N GLU A 44 -9.48 -10.19 -2.47
CA GLU A 44 -9.93 -10.19 -1.08
C GLU A 44 -9.83 -8.80 -0.44
N ALA A 45 -8.74 -8.07 -0.72
CA ALA A 45 -8.58 -6.71 -0.23
C ALA A 45 -9.60 -5.77 -0.90
N ARG A 46 -9.81 -5.93 -2.20
CA ARG A 46 -10.77 -5.11 -2.95
C ARG A 46 -12.20 -5.29 -2.43
N LYS A 47 -12.57 -6.49 -2.04
CA LYS A 47 -13.88 -6.74 -1.41
C LYS A 47 -14.07 -5.90 -0.16
N ILE A 48 -13.03 -5.78 0.66
CA ILE A 48 -13.07 -4.97 1.88
C ILE A 48 -13.23 -3.49 1.53
N TYR A 49 -12.45 -2.98 0.58
CA TYR A 49 -12.55 -1.58 0.18
C TYR A 49 -13.96 -1.26 -0.31
N GLU A 50 -14.48 -2.08 -1.21
CA GLU A 50 -15.79 -1.86 -1.80
C GLU A 50 -16.92 -2.01 -0.78
N GLU A 51 -16.80 -2.92 0.17
CA GLU A 51 -17.75 -3.08 1.26
C GLU A 51 -17.85 -1.80 2.10
N TYR A 52 -16.70 -1.24 2.50
CA TYR A 52 -16.67 -0.02 3.30
C TYR A 52 -17.06 1.23 2.51
N LEU A 53 -16.72 1.28 1.23
CA LEU A 53 -17.18 2.36 0.36
C LEU A 53 -18.71 2.35 0.27
N LYS A 54 -19.32 1.18 0.16
CA LYS A 54 -20.78 1.03 0.10
C LYS A 54 -21.45 1.31 1.44
N LYS A 55 -20.74 1.13 2.56
CA LYS A 55 -21.25 1.54 3.88
C LYS A 55 -21.40 3.04 3.98
N GLU A 56 -20.41 3.76 3.46
CA GLU A 56 -20.42 5.23 3.49
C GLU A 56 -21.32 5.81 2.41
N ASP A 57 -21.39 5.16 1.26
CA ASP A 57 -22.23 5.56 0.13
C ASP A 57 -22.88 4.31 -0.47
N PRO A 58 -24.17 4.04 -0.19
CA PRO A 58 -24.84 2.85 -0.70
C PRO A 58 -24.84 2.73 -2.22
N LYS A 59 -24.67 3.83 -2.94
CA LYS A 59 -24.59 3.85 -4.40
C LYS A 59 -23.16 3.93 -4.91
N ALA A 60 -22.16 3.66 -4.05
CA ALA A 60 -20.75 3.71 -4.42
C ALA A 60 -20.45 2.86 -5.64
N LEU A 61 -19.54 3.35 -6.47
CA LEU A 61 -19.07 2.72 -7.71
C LEU A 61 -20.14 2.65 -8.82
N ARG A 62 -21.19 3.45 -8.68
CA ARG A 62 -22.23 3.63 -9.70
C ARG A 62 -22.23 5.10 -10.13
N GLU A 63 -22.81 5.38 -11.31
CA GLU A 63 -22.92 6.75 -11.81
C GLU A 63 -23.69 7.67 -10.85
N GLU A 64 -24.65 7.11 -10.13
CA GLU A 64 -25.51 7.84 -9.18
C GLU A 64 -24.85 8.10 -7.84
N GLY A 65 -23.71 7.45 -7.56
CA GLY A 65 -23.04 7.55 -6.26
C GLY A 65 -22.16 8.77 -6.15
N ILE A 66 -21.87 9.14 -4.90
CA ILE A 66 -20.89 10.17 -4.57
C ILE A 66 -19.49 9.65 -4.88
N ILE A 67 -19.22 8.41 -4.46
CA ILE A 67 -17.95 7.72 -4.71
C ILE A 67 -18.11 6.94 -6.01
N LYS A 68 -17.47 7.41 -7.07
CA LYS A 68 -17.60 6.81 -8.39
C LYS A 68 -16.47 5.84 -8.73
N SER A 69 -15.29 6.09 -8.19
CA SER A 69 -14.10 5.28 -8.46
C SER A 69 -13.13 5.37 -7.30
N TYR A 70 -12.19 4.42 -7.25
CA TYR A 70 -11.10 4.47 -6.28
C TYR A 70 -9.80 3.99 -6.92
N GLU A 71 -8.69 4.44 -6.35
CA GLU A 71 -7.35 4.08 -6.78
C GLU A 71 -6.52 3.82 -5.53
N ILE A 72 -5.71 2.79 -5.56
CA ILE A 72 -4.84 2.42 -4.45
C ILE A 72 -3.55 3.24 -4.55
N ASP A 73 -3.18 3.94 -3.49
CA ASP A 73 -1.93 4.68 -3.42
C ASP A 73 -0.79 3.71 -3.09
N GLU A 74 -0.20 3.13 -4.13
CA GLU A 74 0.86 2.13 -3.99
C GLU A 74 2.14 2.71 -3.37
N GLU A 75 2.37 4.01 -3.48
CA GLU A 75 3.56 4.66 -2.94
C GLU A 75 3.55 4.75 -1.41
N LYS A 76 2.36 4.82 -0.81
CA LYS A 76 2.19 5.00 0.63
C LYS A 76 1.88 3.71 1.38
N LEU A 77 1.95 2.56 0.70
CA LEU A 77 1.78 1.28 1.36
C LEU A 77 2.88 1.06 2.39
N SER A 78 2.51 0.64 3.59
CA SER A 78 3.46 0.35 4.66
C SER A 78 2.87 -0.64 5.64
N TYR A 79 3.72 -1.45 6.26
CA TYR A 79 3.29 -2.33 7.34
C TYR A 79 3.17 -1.54 8.63
N ASN A 80 2.07 -1.77 9.35
CA ASN A 80 1.88 -1.18 10.67
C ASN A 80 2.72 -1.98 11.69
N PRO A 81 3.56 -1.34 12.50
CA PRO A 81 4.34 -2.04 13.53
C PRO A 81 3.49 -2.86 14.52
N MET A 82 2.24 -2.48 14.71
CA MET A 82 1.29 -3.18 15.58
C MET A 82 0.53 -4.28 14.85
N GLY A 83 0.83 -4.52 13.59
CA GLY A 83 0.20 -5.52 12.74
C GLY A 83 -0.71 -4.93 11.68
N GLY A 84 -0.71 -5.54 10.51
CA GLY A 84 -1.53 -5.14 9.38
C GLY A 84 -0.81 -4.32 8.34
N LEU A 85 -1.44 -4.18 7.19
CA LEU A 85 -0.95 -3.38 6.08
C LEU A 85 -1.79 -2.11 5.97
N MET A 86 -1.12 -0.97 6.03
CA MET A 86 -1.79 0.34 5.89
C MET A 86 -1.95 0.66 4.43
N VAL A 87 -3.20 0.84 3.99
CA VAL A 87 -3.58 1.10 2.61
C VAL A 87 -4.33 2.42 2.54
N ARG A 88 -3.96 3.25 1.58
CA ARG A 88 -4.65 4.51 1.30
C ARG A 88 -5.33 4.41 -0.06
N LEU A 89 -6.59 4.82 -0.12
CA LEU A 89 -7.31 4.96 -1.38
C LEU A 89 -7.52 6.43 -1.69
N PHE A 90 -7.40 6.77 -2.97
CA PHE A 90 -7.86 8.05 -3.50
C PHE A 90 -9.20 7.80 -4.20
N LEU A 91 -10.18 8.64 -3.97
CA LEU A 91 -11.52 8.49 -4.52
C LEU A 91 -11.77 9.52 -5.61
N ASN A 92 -12.52 9.12 -6.65
CA ASN A 92 -12.94 9.99 -7.74
C ASN A 92 -11.79 10.70 -8.45
N GLU A 93 -10.62 10.04 -8.54
CA GLU A 93 -9.42 10.63 -9.14
C GLU A 93 -8.96 11.92 -8.44
N ASN A 94 -9.38 12.12 -7.19
CA ASN A 94 -9.07 13.31 -6.39
C ASN A 94 -8.23 12.91 -5.18
N LYS A 95 -7.00 13.40 -5.11
CA LYS A 95 -6.05 13.09 -4.03
C LYS A 95 -6.46 13.67 -2.67
N ASP A 96 -7.39 14.61 -2.64
CA ASP A 96 -7.92 15.16 -1.39
C ASP A 96 -9.04 14.30 -0.81
N LEU A 97 -9.62 13.41 -1.61
CA LEU A 97 -10.63 12.45 -1.16
C LEU A 97 -9.95 11.12 -0.86
N ARG A 98 -9.62 10.90 0.40
CA ARG A 98 -8.84 9.73 0.83
C ARG A 98 -9.59 8.90 1.85
N MET A 99 -9.38 7.59 1.75
CA MET A 99 -9.87 6.63 2.72
C MET A 99 -8.71 5.71 3.08
N ASN A 100 -8.48 5.49 4.36
CA ASN A 100 -7.35 4.70 4.86
C ASN A 100 -7.86 3.46 5.57
N PHE A 101 -7.19 2.33 5.33
CA PHE A 101 -7.52 1.04 5.94
C PHE A 101 -6.29 0.43 6.58
N ASN A 102 -6.50 -0.39 7.60
CA ASN A 102 -5.47 -1.26 8.14
C ASN A 102 -5.93 -2.71 7.91
N LEU A 103 -5.37 -3.35 6.88
CA LEU A 103 -5.73 -4.73 6.50
C LEU A 103 -5.02 -5.72 7.42
N ILE A 104 -5.79 -6.59 8.07
CA ILE A 104 -5.29 -7.64 8.94
C ILE A 104 -5.45 -8.98 8.23
N ASP A 105 -4.35 -9.74 8.12
CA ASP A 105 -4.37 -11.08 7.56
C ASP A 105 -4.95 -12.04 8.60
N ASN A 106 -6.04 -12.72 8.24
CA ASN A 106 -6.72 -13.66 9.14
C ASN A 106 -6.09 -15.05 9.13
N GLY A 107 -5.08 -15.29 8.28
CA GLY A 107 -4.39 -16.56 8.20
C GLY A 107 -5.07 -17.62 7.35
N ASP A 108 -6.24 -17.35 6.82
CA ASP A 108 -7.02 -18.28 5.99
C ASP A 108 -7.23 -17.79 4.56
N GLY A 109 -6.44 -16.80 4.13
CA GLY A 109 -6.57 -16.18 2.82
C GLY A 109 -7.55 -15.02 2.78
N THR A 110 -8.19 -14.69 3.90
CA THR A 110 -9.07 -13.54 3.99
C THR A 110 -8.44 -12.43 4.82
N TYR A 111 -8.98 -11.21 4.68
CA TYR A 111 -8.52 -10.05 5.44
C TYR A 111 -9.68 -9.41 6.18
N SER A 112 -9.36 -8.73 7.28
CA SER A 112 -10.31 -7.89 7.99
C SER A 112 -9.70 -6.51 8.16
N THR A 113 -10.51 -5.53 8.58
CA THR A 113 -10.06 -4.17 8.81
C THR A 113 -10.15 -3.86 10.30
N ALA A 114 -8.99 -3.56 10.93
CA ALA A 114 -8.96 -3.20 12.35
C ALA A 114 -9.60 -1.84 12.58
N TYR A 115 -9.37 -0.90 11.65
CA TYR A 115 -9.97 0.43 11.66
C TYR A 115 -9.86 1.04 10.26
N TYR A 116 -10.71 2.01 9.99
CA TYR A 116 -10.60 2.81 8.78
C TYR A 116 -10.92 4.27 9.11
N GLY A 117 -10.39 5.16 8.27
CA GLY A 117 -10.62 6.59 8.42
C GLY A 117 -10.67 7.26 7.07
N TYR A 118 -11.13 8.49 7.03
CA TYR A 118 -11.18 9.25 5.77
C TYR A 118 -10.82 10.71 6.01
N SER A 119 -10.40 11.38 4.92
CA SER A 119 -9.97 12.77 4.96
C SER A 119 -11.15 13.71 5.29
N GLY A 120 -10.81 14.91 5.77
CA GLY A 120 -11.82 15.93 6.07
C GLY A 120 -12.64 16.30 4.84
N GLU A 121 -12.01 16.35 3.67
CA GLU A 121 -12.70 16.69 2.42
C GLU A 121 -13.74 15.61 2.06
N LEU A 122 -13.40 14.35 2.23
CA LEU A 122 -14.34 13.26 2.02
C LEU A 122 -15.49 13.30 3.04
N ASN A 123 -15.16 13.58 4.29
CA ASN A 123 -16.16 13.69 5.35
C ASN A 123 -17.17 14.78 5.03
N LYS A 124 -16.73 15.93 4.55
CA LYS A 124 -17.62 17.02 4.13
C LYS A 124 -18.54 16.60 2.99
N LEU A 125 -17.95 15.94 1.98
CA LEU A 125 -18.72 15.50 0.82
C LEU A 125 -19.82 14.51 1.20
N LEU A 126 -19.50 13.56 2.06
CA LEU A 126 -20.47 12.55 2.53
C LEU A 126 -21.58 13.18 3.40
N LYS A 127 -21.23 14.16 4.23
CA LYS A 127 -22.21 14.85 5.08
C LYS A 127 -23.15 15.74 4.28
N GLU A 128 -22.64 16.45 3.29
CA GLU A 128 -23.45 17.31 2.44
C GLU A 128 -24.55 16.53 1.76
N GLU A 129 -24.25 15.32 1.29
CA GLU A 129 -25.24 14.50 0.61
C GLU A 129 -26.24 13.85 1.56
N LYS A 130 -25.84 13.54 2.79
CA LYS A 130 -26.76 12.99 3.79
C LYS A 130 -27.77 14.04 4.28
N ASN A 131 -27.46 15.33 4.13
CA ASN A 131 -28.31 16.42 4.55
C ASN A 131 -29.26 16.93 3.45
N GLU A 132 -29.11 16.41 2.24
CA GLU A 132 -30.01 16.66 1.14
C GLU A 132 -31.11 15.61 1.11
#